data_b8d5a2670df45f2571239db7d8bc82ca
#
_entry.id   b8d5a2670df45f2571239db7d8bc82ca
#
_cell.length_a   1.000
_cell.length_b   1.000
_cell.length_c   1.000
_cell.angle_alpha   90.00
_cell.angle_beta   90.00
_cell.angle_gamma   90.00
#
_symmetry.space_group_name_H-M   'P 1'
#
loop_
_entity.id
_entity.type
_entity.pdbx_description
1 polymer ?
#
loop_
_entity_poly.entity_id
_entity_poly.type
_entity_poly.pdbx_seq_one_letter_code
_entity_poly.pdbx_strand_id
1 'polypeptide(L)'
;MVSEREAFMKKRGMLTMVLASAMAVSTLAAVPAAADETAASSLDIYGGLTPMEDADDPITYTIFVRDPGVAPSEDNPVIKKIQELTGVTLKFEYLVGDLDQKLGVMIAGGDYPDAIFAGDAATKLMDAGAFIPLEDEIPKYENLNAMYSQVTDYLTQEDGHMYNMEIYGTMKNDVTKNPPVFECGIGFYIQKAVLAEAGYPEIHTLDEYFKIIEDYMAKYPEIDGVKTTGFEILADGWRNWALLNPVQNLLGAGNDGAIFVDQDTFETSFFQISDDAYDFYKKLNEEYHSGVVDPDTFTQDYDQYIAKLTTGTVLGFYDQNWNFSSAMNLLKADGKYDRTYVALPITNPGVKDGYLDQSNGIPTGTNGIGITINCENPDRLLRFFDWMLQREVQDYLQWGEEGTDWVYNEDGTGRLLTDERRAINYDTALKRDQTGFPLWNYCPKWTGLYTEDDMPCGPDESADEYMAAQSDYDQSFLESYGIKYPAEMFSDPIIRPAYYPVWAMSLE
;
A
#
# COMPACT_ATOMS: atom_id res chain seq x y z
N MET A 1 3.75 -25.12 -40.51
CA MET A 1 3.50 -24.30 -39.31
C MET A 1 3.77 -22.80 -39.56
N VAL A 2 3.50 -22.27 -40.73
CA VAL A 2 3.59 -20.82 -41.03
C VAL A 2 2.24 -20.29 -41.60
N SER A 3 1.25 -21.17 -41.86
CA SER A 3 -0.01 -20.79 -42.54
C SER A 3 -1.16 -20.44 -41.61
N GLU A 4 -1.07 -20.68 -40.29
CA GLU A 4 -2.18 -20.41 -39.34
C GLU A 4 -2.06 -19.06 -38.63
N ARG A 5 -0.87 -18.45 -38.61
CA ARG A 5 -0.69 -17.09 -38.04
C ARG A 5 -1.17 -15.97 -38.95
N GLU A 6 -1.24 -16.18 -40.25
CA GLU A 6 -1.74 -15.15 -41.18
C GLU A 6 -3.26 -15.04 -41.24
N ALA A 7 -3.99 -16.10 -40.84
CA ALA A 7 -5.45 -16.11 -40.85
C ALA A 7 -6.06 -15.39 -39.65
N PHE A 8 -5.30 -15.22 -38.52
CA PHE A 8 -5.79 -14.57 -37.32
C PHE A 8 -5.67 -13.04 -37.40
N MET A 9 -4.71 -12.51 -38.16
CA MET A 9 -4.54 -11.05 -38.33
C MET A 9 -5.45 -10.41 -39.37
N LYS A 10 -6.10 -11.17 -40.23
CA LYS A 10 -7.04 -10.65 -41.25
C LYS A 10 -8.49 -10.46 -40.75
N LYS A 11 -8.82 -10.92 -39.53
CA LYS A 11 -10.17 -10.76 -38.95
C LYS A 11 -10.36 -9.54 -38.05
N ARG A 12 -9.29 -8.78 -37.78
CA ARG A 12 -9.37 -7.55 -36.97
C ARG A 12 -9.39 -6.23 -37.77
N GLY A 13 -9.39 -6.32 -39.10
CA GLY A 13 -9.34 -5.18 -40.01
C GLY A 13 -10.66 -4.78 -40.67
N MET A 14 -11.83 -5.25 -40.18
CA MET A 14 -13.08 -5.04 -40.91
C MET A 14 -14.28 -4.74 -39.99
N LEU A 15 -14.07 -3.83 -39.02
CA LEU A 15 -15.21 -3.26 -38.26
C LEU A 15 -14.97 -1.78 -37.92
N THR A 16 -14.54 -1.02 -38.93
CA THR A 16 -14.48 0.43 -38.84
C THR A 16 -14.84 0.99 -40.22
N MET A 17 -16.13 1.06 -40.51
CA MET A 17 -16.75 1.94 -41.51
C MET A 17 -18.23 1.57 -41.58
N VAL A 18 -19.07 2.40 -40.99
CA VAL A 18 -20.37 2.90 -41.44
C VAL A 18 -21.03 3.57 -40.24
N LEU A 19 -20.95 4.87 -40.21
CA LEU A 19 -22.03 5.77 -39.73
C LEU A 19 -21.59 7.21 -39.99
N ALA A 20 -21.80 7.63 -41.22
CA ALA A 20 -21.86 9.06 -41.56
C ALA A 20 -23.19 9.28 -42.31
N SER A 21 -23.81 10.39 -41.95
CA SER A 21 -24.95 11.03 -42.63
C SER A 21 -26.32 10.86 -41.97
N ALA A 22 -26.72 11.91 -41.23
CA ALA A 22 -28.01 12.59 -41.42
C ALA A 22 -27.92 13.99 -40.74
N MET A 23 -27.59 15.00 -41.54
CA MET A 23 -27.88 16.39 -41.20
C MET A 23 -29.38 16.62 -41.45
N ALA A 24 -30.07 17.18 -40.45
CA ALA A 24 -31.35 17.87 -40.67
C ALA A 24 -31.20 19.29 -40.08
N VAL A 25 -31.19 20.25 -41.01
CA VAL A 25 -31.25 21.69 -40.75
C VAL A 25 -32.67 22.04 -40.32
N SER A 26 -32.82 22.68 -39.16
CA SER A 26 -34.02 23.49 -38.87
C SER A 26 -33.57 24.81 -38.28
N THR A 27 -33.70 25.82 -39.10
CA THR A 27 -33.62 27.24 -38.73
C THR A 27 -34.86 27.66 -37.94
N LEU A 28 -34.70 28.23 -36.75
CA LEU A 28 -35.71 29.14 -36.18
C LEU A 28 -35.03 30.28 -35.40
N ALA A 29 -35.56 31.42 -35.70
CA ALA A 29 -35.33 32.80 -35.39
C ALA A 29 -34.74 33.15 -33.99
N ALA A 30 -33.84 34.12 -34.03
CA ALA A 30 -33.28 34.87 -32.92
C ALA A 30 -34.30 35.80 -32.26
N VAL A 31 -34.32 35.76 -30.92
CA VAL A 31 -34.76 36.87 -30.06
C VAL A 31 -33.58 37.20 -29.13
N PRO A 32 -33.13 38.47 -29.08
CA PRO A 32 -32.05 38.83 -28.18
C PRO A 32 -32.58 39.05 -26.76
N ALA A 33 -32.28 38.17 -25.83
CA ALA A 33 -32.31 38.50 -24.43
C ALA A 33 -30.87 38.72 -23.99
N ALA A 34 -30.59 39.95 -23.56
CA ALA A 34 -29.36 40.23 -22.81
C ALA A 34 -29.39 39.40 -21.52
N ALA A 35 -28.55 38.41 -21.42
CA ALA A 35 -28.21 37.74 -20.20
C ALA A 35 -26.76 38.06 -19.91
N ASP A 36 -26.53 38.57 -18.71
CA ASP A 36 -25.25 38.71 -18.03
C ASP A 36 -24.32 37.54 -18.39
N GLU A 37 -23.23 37.86 -19.05
CA GLU A 37 -22.04 37.00 -19.03
C GLU A 37 -21.41 37.09 -17.63
N THR A 38 -22.04 36.44 -16.66
CA THR A 38 -21.31 35.99 -15.49
C THR A 38 -20.42 34.87 -15.98
N ALA A 39 -19.13 35.06 -15.85
CA ALA A 39 -18.05 34.16 -16.13
C ALA A 39 -18.47 32.69 -15.79
N ALA A 40 -18.73 31.90 -16.81
CA ALA A 40 -18.66 30.46 -16.69
C ALA A 40 -17.21 30.17 -16.24
N SER A 41 -17.05 29.77 -14.99
CA SER A 41 -15.79 29.55 -14.39
C SER A 41 -15.01 28.53 -15.24
N SER A 42 -13.73 28.83 -15.48
CA SER A 42 -12.74 27.93 -16.09
C SER A 42 -12.58 26.59 -15.34
N LEU A 43 -13.32 26.36 -14.29
CA LEU A 43 -13.38 25.20 -13.41
C LEU A 43 -13.88 23.92 -14.09
N ASP A 44 -14.69 24.04 -15.15
CA ASP A 44 -15.28 22.86 -15.82
C ASP A 44 -14.27 22.10 -16.71
N ILE A 45 -13.11 22.70 -16.99
CA ILE A 45 -12.07 22.11 -17.84
C ILE A 45 -11.24 21.08 -17.05
N TYR A 46 -11.17 21.22 -15.72
CA TYR A 46 -10.28 20.44 -14.85
C TYR A 46 -11.01 19.46 -13.92
N GLY A 47 -12.31 19.18 -14.14
CA GLY A 47 -13.04 18.23 -13.29
C GLY A 47 -13.16 18.67 -11.83
N GLY A 48 -13.30 19.99 -11.59
CA GLY A 48 -13.44 20.56 -10.25
C GLY A 48 -12.14 20.94 -9.55
N LEU A 49 -10.96 20.56 -10.07
CA LEU A 49 -9.67 20.89 -9.45
C LEU A 49 -9.31 22.37 -9.67
N THR A 50 -8.87 23.04 -8.61
CA THR A 50 -8.46 24.45 -8.67
C THR A 50 -6.95 24.54 -8.93
N PRO A 51 -6.51 25.24 -10.00
CA PRO A 51 -5.08 25.44 -10.25
C PRO A 51 -4.40 26.25 -9.13
N MET A 52 -3.11 26.01 -8.93
CA MET A 52 -2.27 26.88 -8.10
C MET A 52 -2.11 28.25 -8.74
N GLU A 53 -2.00 29.32 -7.93
CA GLU A 53 -1.90 30.71 -8.43
C GLU A 53 -0.70 30.94 -9.35
N ASP A 54 0.36 30.17 -9.16
CA ASP A 54 1.63 30.24 -9.89
C ASP A 54 1.86 29.05 -10.83
N ALA A 55 0.77 28.43 -11.33
CA ALA A 55 0.83 27.33 -12.29
C ALA A 55 1.56 27.70 -13.60
N ASP A 56 1.56 28.96 -13.97
CA ASP A 56 2.25 29.47 -15.17
C ASP A 56 3.78 29.61 -15.00
N ASP A 57 4.32 29.42 -13.79
CA ASP A 57 5.74 29.46 -13.48
C ASP A 57 6.26 28.03 -13.23
N PRO A 58 6.76 27.32 -14.26
CA PRO A 58 7.12 25.93 -14.13
C PRO A 58 8.39 25.74 -13.31
N ILE A 59 8.34 24.77 -12.37
CA ILE A 59 9.48 24.38 -11.55
C ILE A 59 9.59 22.85 -11.50
N THR A 60 10.81 22.35 -11.43
CA THR A 60 11.09 20.90 -11.28
C THR A 60 11.78 20.64 -9.96
N TYR A 61 11.26 19.69 -9.19
CA TYR A 61 11.88 19.17 -7.98
C TYR A 61 12.38 17.76 -8.20
N THR A 62 13.58 17.50 -7.69
CA THR A 62 14.18 16.16 -7.65
C THR A 62 13.93 15.54 -6.27
N ILE A 63 13.46 14.30 -6.25
CA ILE A 63 13.14 13.59 -5.01
C ILE A 63 13.84 12.24 -5.02
N PHE A 64 14.69 11.99 -4.04
CA PHE A 64 15.26 10.66 -3.84
C PHE A 64 14.40 9.84 -2.89
N VAL A 65 14.18 8.57 -3.23
CA VAL A 65 13.46 7.60 -2.39
C VAL A 65 14.31 6.34 -2.17
N ARG A 66 14.30 5.86 -0.93
CA ARG A 66 15.05 4.67 -0.51
C ARG A 66 14.60 3.36 -1.14
N ASP A 67 13.38 3.33 -1.67
CA ASP A 67 12.83 2.11 -2.22
C ASP A 67 13.28 1.92 -3.67
N PRO A 68 13.62 0.69 -4.08
CA PRO A 68 13.80 0.40 -5.49
C PRO A 68 12.48 0.54 -6.23
N GLY A 69 12.52 1.00 -7.47
CA GLY A 69 11.29 1.20 -8.23
C GLY A 69 11.53 1.63 -9.67
N VAL A 70 10.41 1.79 -10.38
CA VAL A 70 10.38 2.29 -11.76
C VAL A 70 9.46 3.51 -11.78
N ALA A 71 10.00 4.63 -12.22
CA ALA A 71 9.21 5.85 -12.37
C ALA A 71 8.06 5.65 -13.38
N PRO A 72 6.89 6.24 -13.15
CA PRO A 72 5.86 6.33 -14.17
C PRO A 72 6.38 7.05 -15.42
N SER A 73 5.74 6.79 -16.56
CA SER A 73 6.04 7.51 -17.80
C SER A 73 5.81 9.01 -17.65
N GLU A 74 6.69 9.84 -18.23
CA GLU A 74 6.48 11.29 -18.33
C GLU A 74 5.19 11.64 -19.12
N ASP A 75 4.68 10.71 -19.92
CA ASP A 75 3.42 10.83 -20.66
C ASP A 75 2.18 10.43 -19.86
N ASN A 76 2.35 10.07 -18.58
CA ASN A 76 1.24 9.71 -17.69
C ASN A 76 0.19 10.84 -17.61
N PRO A 77 -1.10 10.53 -17.85
CA PRO A 77 -2.13 11.56 -17.92
C PRO A 77 -2.37 12.27 -16.58
N VAL A 78 -2.27 11.56 -15.46
CA VAL A 78 -2.44 12.13 -14.12
C VAL A 78 -1.28 13.08 -13.81
N ILE A 79 -0.04 12.67 -14.09
CA ILE A 79 1.15 13.50 -13.88
C ILE A 79 1.05 14.77 -14.72
N LYS A 80 0.68 14.66 -16.00
CA LYS A 80 0.50 15.85 -16.88
C LYS A 80 -0.58 16.79 -16.36
N LYS A 81 -1.71 16.24 -15.89
CA LYS A 81 -2.78 17.07 -15.34
C LYS A 81 -2.32 17.81 -14.08
N ILE A 82 -1.58 17.15 -13.18
CA ILE A 82 -1.00 17.81 -12.01
C ILE A 82 0.01 18.90 -12.41
N GLN A 83 0.88 18.63 -13.39
CA GLN A 83 1.81 19.62 -13.92
C GLN A 83 1.11 20.84 -14.50
N GLU A 84 0.03 20.65 -15.28
CA GLU A 84 -0.77 21.74 -15.84
C GLU A 84 -1.44 22.59 -14.76
N LEU A 85 -1.94 21.95 -13.70
CA LEU A 85 -2.64 22.62 -12.60
C LEU A 85 -1.70 23.33 -11.62
N THR A 86 -0.45 22.93 -11.54
CA THR A 86 0.46 23.38 -10.48
C THR A 86 1.74 24.05 -11.00
N GLY A 87 2.11 23.82 -12.26
CA GLY A 87 3.43 24.16 -12.79
C GLY A 87 4.55 23.32 -12.20
N VAL A 88 4.28 22.37 -11.31
CA VAL A 88 5.29 21.57 -10.61
C VAL A 88 5.52 20.24 -11.31
N THR A 89 6.78 19.90 -11.53
CA THR A 89 7.23 18.60 -12.00
C THR A 89 8.05 17.91 -10.90
N LEU A 90 7.64 16.70 -10.50
CA LEU A 90 8.42 15.87 -9.58
C LEU A 90 9.23 14.85 -10.36
N LYS A 91 10.55 14.81 -10.16
CA LYS A 91 11.46 13.81 -10.70
C LYS A 91 11.96 12.90 -9.60
N PHE A 92 11.50 11.65 -9.61
CA PHE A 92 11.86 10.65 -8.61
C PHE A 92 13.13 9.90 -9.03
N GLU A 93 14.10 9.84 -8.13
CA GLU A 93 15.25 8.96 -8.18
C GLU A 93 15.05 7.83 -7.19
N TYR A 94 14.85 6.61 -7.70
CA TYR A 94 14.70 5.39 -6.90
C TYR A 94 16.08 4.82 -6.55
N LEU A 95 16.17 4.18 -5.38
CA LEU A 95 17.42 3.56 -4.94
C LEU A 95 17.88 2.49 -5.93
N VAL A 96 19.17 2.57 -6.27
CA VAL A 96 19.91 1.51 -6.97
C VAL A 96 21.13 1.15 -6.14
N GLY A 97 21.21 -0.08 -5.69
CA GLY A 97 22.30 -0.57 -4.86
C GLY A 97 22.06 -0.37 -3.36
N ASP A 98 23.13 -0.09 -2.63
CA ASP A 98 23.11 0.04 -1.17
C ASP A 98 22.74 1.44 -0.71
N LEU A 99 21.76 1.54 0.21
CA LEU A 99 21.23 2.81 0.71
C LEU A 99 22.28 3.58 1.50
N ASP A 100 23.01 2.93 2.40
CA ASP A 100 23.98 3.58 3.26
C ASP A 100 25.14 4.17 2.45
N GLN A 101 25.58 3.46 1.43
CA GLN A 101 26.59 3.96 0.50
C GLN A 101 26.08 5.18 -0.27
N LYS A 102 24.82 5.14 -0.76
CA LYS A 102 24.20 6.26 -1.49
C LYS A 102 24.10 7.51 -0.61
N LEU A 103 23.55 7.36 0.61
CA LEU A 103 23.43 8.46 1.56
C LEU A 103 24.82 8.99 2.00
N GLY A 104 25.78 8.09 2.25
CA GLY A 104 27.15 8.48 2.58
C GLY A 104 27.80 9.36 1.51
N VAL A 105 27.56 9.08 0.23
CA VAL A 105 28.04 9.93 -0.88
C VAL A 105 27.36 11.30 -0.87
N MET A 106 26.04 11.37 -0.68
CA MET A 106 25.31 12.63 -0.60
C MET A 106 25.81 13.49 0.58
N ILE A 107 25.96 12.89 1.76
CA ILE A 107 26.43 13.57 2.97
C ILE A 107 27.87 14.09 2.77
N ALA A 108 28.77 13.26 2.26
CA ALA A 108 30.16 13.66 2.04
C ALA A 108 30.29 14.75 0.98
N GLY A 109 29.42 14.77 -0.01
CA GLY A 109 29.40 15.79 -1.07
C GLY A 109 28.69 17.08 -0.69
N GLY A 110 27.75 17.02 0.26
CA GLY A 110 26.81 18.11 0.56
C GLY A 110 25.88 18.42 -0.63
N ASP A 111 25.70 17.47 -1.54
CA ASP A 111 24.91 17.61 -2.76
C ASP A 111 23.66 16.70 -2.63
N TYR A 112 22.55 17.34 -2.30
CA TYR A 112 21.26 16.69 -2.03
C TYR A 112 20.25 17.04 -3.11
N PRO A 113 19.32 16.13 -3.48
CA PRO A 113 18.13 16.49 -4.24
C PRO A 113 17.23 17.43 -3.40
N ASP A 114 16.20 18.00 -4.01
CA ASP A 114 15.29 18.96 -3.34
C ASP A 114 14.58 18.36 -2.13
N ALA A 115 14.20 17.08 -2.22
CA ALA A 115 13.60 16.35 -1.10
C ALA A 115 14.07 14.89 -1.07
N ILE A 116 14.01 14.28 0.12
CA ILE A 116 14.45 12.90 0.35
C ILE A 116 13.44 12.17 1.22
N PHE A 117 13.07 10.96 0.77
CA PHE A 117 12.44 9.92 1.57
C PHE A 117 13.47 8.83 1.86
N ALA A 118 14.03 8.82 3.07
CA ALA A 118 15.09 7.89 3.48
C ALA A 118 14.64 6.85 4.50
N GLY A 119 13.39 6.96 5.03
CA GLY A 119 12.90 6.10 6.10
C GLY A 119 13.78 6.21 7.35
N ASP A 120 14.03 5.08 8.04
CA ASP A 120 14.82 5.07 9.28
C ASP A 120 16.24 5.63 9.11
N ALA A 121 16.79 5.55 7.89
CA ALA A 121 18.08 6.16 7.58
C ALA A 121 18.05 7.71 7.51
N ALA A 122 16.88 8.34 7.64
CA ALA A 122 16.74 9.80 7.68
C ALA A 122 17.51 10.43 8.86
N THR A 123 17.69 9.71 9.97
CA THR A 123 18.48 10.16 11.11
C THR A 123 19.91 10.56 10.71
N LYS A 124 20.57 9.81 9.82
CA LYS A 124 21.89 10.12 9.29
C LYS A 124 21.93 11.45 8.53
N LEU A 125 20.86 11.77 7.82
CA LEU A 125 20.71 13.03 7.08
C LEU A 125 20.41 14.20 8.02
N MET A 126 19.58 13.97 9.07
CA MET A 126 19.31 14.96 10.12
C MET A 126 20.59 15.34 10.85
N ASP A 127 21.37 14.35 11.30
CA ASP A 127 22.67 14.54 11.96
C ASP A 127 23.69 15.29 11.08
N ALA A 128 23.61 15.07 9.78
CA ALA A 128 24.44 15.78 8.79
C ALA A 128 23.94 17.20 8.47
N GLY A 129 22.79 17.63 9.02
CA GLY A 129 22.17 18.92 8.74
C GLY A 129 21.67 19.06 7.30
N ALA A 130 21.24 17.96 6.67
CA ALA A 130 20.80 17.92 5.28
C ALA A 130 19.39 18.51 5.06
N PHE A 131 18.56 18.55 6.10
CA PHE A 131 17.17 18.99 6.01
C PHE A 131 16.94 20.39 6.60
N ILE A 132 15.94 21.09 6.10
CA ILE A 132 15.43 22.31 6.74
C ILE A 132 14.44 21.96 7.85
N PRO A 133 14.39 22.72 8.97
CA PRO A 133 13.36 22.58 9.98
C PRO A 133 11.98 22.96 9.44
N LEU A 134 10.94 22.22 9.79
CA LEU A 134 9.58 22.36 9.25
C LEU A 134 8.55 22.85 10.26
N GLU A 135 8.85 22.87 11.57
CA GLU A 135 7.91 23.25 12.64
C GLU A 135 7.36 24.67 12.51
N ASP A 136 8.14 25.62 11.99
CA ASP A 136 7.72 27.00 11.74
C ASP A 136 7.18 27.21 10.33
N GLU A 137 7.40 26.26 9.41
CA GLU A 137 6.95 26.34 8.03
C GLU A 137 5.54 25.77 7.87
N ILE A 138 5.30 24.54 8.34
CA ILE A 138 4.02 23.83 8.19
C ILE A 138 2.80 24.65 8.65
N PRO A 139 2.83 25.39 9.78
CA PRO A 139 1.68 26.19 10.21
C PRO A 139 1.24 27.31 9.26
N LYS A 140 2.05 27.62 8.24
CA LYS A 140 1.71 28.64 7.22
C LYS A 140 0.74 28.10 6.16
N TYR A 141 0.54 26.79 6.09
CA TYR A 141 -0.25 26.09 5.06
C TYR A 141 -1.41 25.36 5.71
N GLU A 142 -2.61 25.60 5.22
CA GLU A 142 -3.86 25.17 5.87
C GLU A 142 -3.95 23.65 6.00
N ASN A 143 -3.78 22.93 4.91
CA ASN A 143 -3.96 21.48 4.87
C ASN A 143 -2.79 20.73 5.53
N LEU A 144 -1.56 21.20 5.32
CA LEU A 144 -0.38 20.66 6.00
C LEU A 144 -0.48 20.85 7.52
N ASN A 145 -0.93 22.04 7.96
CA ASN A 145 -1.16 22.30 9.37
C ASN A 145 -2.27 21.44 9.94
N ALA A 146 -3.38 21.26 9.21
CA ALA A 146 -4.47 20.38 9.64
C ALA A 146 -3.99 18.93 9.83
N MET A 147 -3.12 18.44 8.94
CA MET A 147 -2.55 17.11 9.03
C MET A 147 -1.56 16.95 10.19
N TYR A 148 -0.54 17.80 10.24
CA TYR A 148 0.63 17.58 11.10
C TYR A 148 0.53 18.19 12.49
N SER A 149 -0.35 19.19 12.74
CA SER A 149 -0.52 19.77 14.07
C SER A 149 -0.94 18.77 15.16
N GLN A 150 -1.60 17.69 14.75
CA GLN A 150 -2.05 16.62 15.66
C GLN A 150 -0.89 15.73 16.16
N VAL A 151 0.22 15.71 15.43
CA VAL A 151 1.33 14.76 15.64
C VAL A 151 2.69 15.45 15.75
N THR A 152 2.74 16.77 15.79
CA THR A 152 3.99 17.55 15.83
C THR A 152 4.90 17.10 16.97
N ASP A 153 4.35 16.82 18.17
CA ASP A 153 5.14 16.40 19.32
C ASP A 153 5.86 15.06 19.09
N TYR A 154 5.28 14.17 18.26
CA TYR A 154 5.89 12.88 17.90
C TYR A 154 6.91 13.00 16.76
N LEU A 155 6.74 14.00 15.90
CA LEU A 155 7.64 14.24 14.75
C LEU A 155 8.87 15.07 15.14
N THR A 156 8.81 15.74 16.31
CA THR A 156 9.91 16.57 16.80
C THR A 156 11.02 15.69 17.33
N GLN A 157 12.22 15.87 16.78
CA GLN A 157 13.42 15.12 17.16
C GLN A 157 14.02 15.66 18.47
N GLU A 158 15.04 14.99 19.01
CA GLU A 158 15.68 15.36 20.29
C GLU A 158 16.30 16.77 20.29
N ASP A 159 16.69 17.29 19.11
CA ASP A 159 17.21 18.66 18.96
C ASP A 159 16.12 19.74 18.95
N GLY A 160 14.86 19.35 19.05
CA GLY A 160 13.69 20.23 19.10
C GLY A 160 13.13 20.62 17.73
N HIS A 161 13.61 20.01 16.64
CA HIS A 161 13.18 20.30 15.28
C HIS A 161 12.35 19.15 14.66
N MET A 162 11.44 19.49 13.78
CA MET A 162 10.73 18.57 12.91
C MET A 162 11.32 18.67 11.49
N TYR A 163 11.77 17.54 10.93
CA TYR A 163 12.44 17.53 9.62
C TYR A 163 11.66 16.82 8.52
N ASN A 164 10.75 15.90 8.86
CA ASN A 164 10.03 15.09 7.89
C ASN A 164 8.52 15.29 8.02
N MET A 165 7.86 15.34 6.89
CA MET A 165 6.42 15.17 6.74
C MET A 165 6.13 13.67 6.64
N GLU A 166 5.74 13.05 7.75
CA GLU A 166 5.43 11.62 7.83
C GLU A 166 4.33 11.24 6.82
N ILE A 167 4.51 10.11 6.13
CA ILE A 167 3.57 9.60 5.14
C ILE A 167 3.02 8.20 5.50
N TYR A 168 3.55 7.59 6.55
CA TYR A 168 3.07 6.31 7.09
C TYR A 168 2.57 6.46 8.52
N GLY A 169 1.90 5.44 9.05
CA GLY A 169 1.40 5.44 10.42
C GLY A 169 0.02 6.08 10.55
N THR A 170 -0.16 6.91 11.57
CA THR A 170 -1.46 7.48 11.97
C THR A 170 -1.86 8.75 11.24
N MET A 171 -1.33 8.99 10.06
CA MET A 171 -1.72 10.16 9.25
C MET A 171 -3.13 10.00 8.70
N LYS A 172 -4.10 9.93 9.62
CA LYS A 172 -5.53 9.83 9.33
C LYS A 172 -6.17 11.20 9.42
N ASN A 173 -7.16 11.42 8.58
CA ASN A 173 -7.97 12.63 8.62
C ASN A 173 -8.72 12.78 9.97
N ASP A 174 -9.21 11.66 10.49
CA ASP A 174 -9.78 11.58 11.83
C ASP A 174 -9.21 10.37 12.59
N VAL A 175 -8.33 10.62 13.56
CA VAL A 175 -7.69 9.58 14.37
C VAL A 175 -8.68 8.77 15.25
N THR A 176 -9.90 9.26 15.40
CA THR A 176 -10.96 8.59 16.17
C THR A 176 -11.86 7.70 15.32
N LYS A 177 -11.78 7.82 14.00
CA LYS A 177 -12.58 7.07 13.03
C LYS A 177 -11.68 6.15 12.24
N ASN A 178 -11.90 4.86 12.39
CA ASN A 178 -11.17 3.84 11.65
C ASN A 178 -12.09 3.23 10.60
N PRO A 179 -11.61 3.05 9.34
CA PRO A 179 -12.31 2.21 8.39
C PRO A 179 -12.37 0.76 8.92
N PRO A 180 -13.32 -0.04 8.45
CA PRO A 180 -13.35 -1.46 8.77
C PRO A 180 -12.03 -2.13 8.40
N VAL A 181 -11.56 -3.06 9.20
CA VAL A 181 -10.45 -3.94 8.83
C VAL A 181 -11.04 -5.12 8.06
N PHE A 182 -10.64 -5.26 6.81
CA PHE A 182 -11.14 -6.33 5.94
C PHE A 182 -10.29 -7.58 6.03
N GLU A 183 -8.96 -7.40 6.14
CA GLU A 183 -7.98 -8.48 6.20
C GLU A 183 -6.99 -8.23 7.33
N CYS A 184 -6.52 -9.29 7.97
CA CYS A 184 -5.39 -9.15 8.87
C CYS A 184 -4.13 -8.81 8.05
N GLY A 185 -3.49 -7.70 8.39
CA GLY A 185 -2.35 -7.19 7.62
C GLY A 185 -1.06 -7.99 7.80
N ILE A 186 -0.97 -8.80 8.87
CA ILE A 186 0.20 -9.60 9.21
C ILE A 186 -0.24 -10.95 9.79
N GLY A 187 0.48 -12.02 9.48
CA GLY A 187 0.19 -13.33 10.08
C GLY A 187 0.67 -14.51 9.28
N PHE A 188 0.25 -15.70 9.71
CA PHE A 188 0.43 -16.95 8.99
C PHE A 188 -0.61 -17.02 7.87
N TYR A 189 -0.17 -16.80 6.64
CA TYR A 189 -1.03 -16.90 5.45
C TYR A 189 -1.09 -18.34 4.96
N ILE A 190 -2.27 -18.75 4.49
CA ILE A 190 -2.48 -20.06 3.88
C ILE A 190 -3.27 -19.90 2.58
N GLN A 191 -2.99 -20.75 1.61
CA GLN A 191 -3.70 -20.78 0.34
C GLN A 191 -5.15 -21.23 0.54
N LYS A 192 -6.12 -20.51 -0.03
CA LYS A 192 -7.57 -20.78 0.13
C LYS A 192 -7.93 -22.20 -0.32
N ALA A 193 -7.27 -22.74 -1.35
CA ALA A 193 -7.49 -24.12 -1.81
C ALA A 193 -7.18 -25.16 -0.74
N VAL A 194 -6.21 -24.91 0.17
CA VAL A 194 -5.88 -25.83 1.27
C VAL A 194 -7.03 -25.92 2.25
N LEU A 195 -7.58 -24.77 2.64
CA LEU A 195 -8.73 -24.70 3.54
C LEU A 195 -9.99 -25.32 2.93
N ALA A 196 -10.25 -25.05 1.65
CA ALA A 196 -11.38 -25.61 0.92
C ALA A 196 -11.28 -27.14 0.83
N GLU A 197 -10.11 -27.68 0.52
CA GLU A 197 -9.89 -29.13 0.46
C GLU A 197 -10.12 -29.84 1.82
N ALA A 198 -9.78 -29.16 2.91
CA ALA A 198 -9.99 -29.68 4.27
C ALA A 198 -11.41 -29.44 4.80
N GLY A 199 -12.30 -28.79 4.03
CA GLY A 199 -13.69 -28.53 4.44
C GLY A 199 -13.84 -27.34 5.36
N TYR A 200 -12.98 -26.32 5.20
CA TYR A 200 -13.04 -25.05 5.91
C TYR A 200 -12.92 -25.17 7.44
N PRO A 201 -11.86 -25.80 7.95
CA PRO A 201 -11.67 -25.94 9.38
C PRO A 201 -11.27 -24.62 10.04
N GLU A 202 -11.57 -24.47 11.32
CA GLU A 202 -10.96 -23.46 12.19
C GLU A 202 -9.56 -23.93 12.58
N ILE A 203 -8.56 -23.06 12.39
CA ILE A 203 -7.13 -23.33 12.65
C ILE A 203 -6.58 -22.24 13.55
N HIS A 204 -6.09 -22.60 14.72
CA HIS A 204 -5.62 -21.66 15.75
C HIS A 204 -4.19 -21.92 16.22
N THR A 205 -3.64 -23.10 15.93
CA THR A 205 -2.30 -23.47 16.40
C THR A 205 -1.34 -23.76 15.26
N LEU A 206 -0.05 -23.59 15.52
CA LEU A 206 1.00 -23.86 14.54
C LEU A 206 1.03 -25.36 14.12
N ASP A 207 0.70 -26.28 15.02
CA ASP A 207 0.63 -27.70 14.69
C ASP A 207 -0.55 -28.02 13.74
N GLU A 208 -1.72 -27.44 13.97
CA GLU A 208 -2.88 -27.56 13.06
C GLU A 208 -2.57 -26.97 11.69
N TYR A 209 -1.89 -25.79 11.67
CA TYR A 209 -1.49 -25.13 10.45
C TYR A 209 -0.56 -25.97 9.58
N PHE A 210 0.52 -26.52 10.16
CA PHE A 210 1.41 -27.39 9.39
C PHE A 210 0.77 -28.73 9.03
N LYS A 211 -0.06 -29.27 9.90
CA LYS A 211 -0.78 -30.53 9.61
C LYS A 211 -1.64 -30.45 8.37
N ILE A 212 -2.41 -29.37 8.20
CA ILE A 212 -3.28 -29.21 7.01
C ILE A 212 -2.45 -29.02 5.73
N ILE A 213 -1.30 -28.33 5.82
CA ILE A 213 -0.34 -28.18 4.73
C ILE A 213 0.24 -29.53 4.32
N GLU A 214 0.71 -30.32 5.28
CA GLU A 214 1.24 -31.67 5.04
C GLU A 214 0.22 -32.58 4.36
N ASP A 215 -1.03 -32.57 4.84
CA ASP A 215 -2.10 -33.39 4.28
C ASP A 215 -2.40 -32.98 2.83
N TYR A 216 -2.38 -31.67 2.54
CA TYR A 216 -2.57 -31.16 1.18
C TYR A 216 -1.40 -31.55 0.27
N MET A 217 -0.15 -31.40 0.72
CA MET A 217 1.05 -31.80 -0.04
C MET A 217 1.07 -33.30 -0.35
N ALA A 218 0.67 -34.13 0.62
CA ALA A 218 0.61 -35.57 0.42
C ALA A 218 -0.40 -35.95 -0.66
N LYS A 219 -1.49 -35.21 -0.80
CA LYS A 219 -2.52 -35.42 -1.81
C LYS A 219 -2.16 -34.80 -3.15
N TYR A 220 -1.54 -33.61 -3.12
CA TYR A 220 -1.16 -32.82 -4.29
C TYR A 220 0.34 -32.48 -4.27
N PRO A 221 1.22 -33.46 -4.55
CA PRO A 221 2.67 -33.23 -4.52
C PRO A 221 3.14 -32.30 -5.66
N GLU A 222 2.31 -32.12 -6.67
CA GLU A 222 2.51 -31.19 -7.78
C GLU A 222 1.19 -30.45 -8.08
N ILE A 223 1.29 -29.17 -8.43
CA ILE A 223 0.21 -28.32 -8.92
C ILE A 223 0.63 -27.80 -10.29
N ASP A 224 -0.19 -28.04 -11.32
CA ASP A 224 0.09 -27.63 -12.70
C ASP A 224 1.46 -28.13 -13.23
N GLY A 225 1.93 -29.29 -12.74
CA GLY A 225 3.23 -29.87 -13.10
C GLY A 225 4.44 -29.23 -12.43
N VAL A 226 4.21 -28.37 -11.44
CA VAL A 226 5.23 -27.76 -10.57
C VAL A 226 5.14 -28.38 -9.18
N LYS A 227 6.29 -28.70 -8.58
CA LYS A 227 6.35 -29.24 -7.21
C LYS A 227 5.66 -28.30 -6.23
N THR A 228 4.79 -28.84 -5.38
CA THR A 228 4.14 -28.12 -4.31
C THR A 228 5.16 -27.78 -3.21
N THR A 229 5.17 -26.52 -2.79
CA THR A 229 5.95 -26.01 -1.63
C THR A 229 5.00 -25.82 -0.46
N GLY A 230 5.29 -26.45 0.68
CA GLY A 230 4.42 -26.36 1.84
C GLY A 230 4.48 -25.01 2.53
N PHE A 231 5.68 -24.58 2.90
CA PHE A 231 5.89 -23.33 3.61
C PHE A 231 7.09 -22.58 3.04
N GLU A 232 6.88 -21.33 2.69
CA GLU A 232 7.90 -20.45 2.18
C GLU A 232 8.34 -19.45 3.24
N ILE A 233 9.64 -19.12 3.28
CA ILE A 233 10.18 -18.14 4.23
C ILE A 233 11.04 -17.13 3.45
N LEU A 234 10.80 -15.85 3.68
CA LEU A 234 11.64 -14.77 3.18
C LEU A 234 12.64 -14.34 4.27
N ALA A 235 13.93 -14.47 3.97
CA ALA A 235 15.02 -14.11 4.89
C ALA A 235 16.04 -13.17 4.23
N ASP A 236 15.62 -12.38 3.24
CA ASP A 236 16.48 -11.52 2.45
C ASP A 236 16.55 -10.10 3.00
N GLY A 237 17.77 -9.62 3.26
CA GLY A 237 18.05 -8.26 3.69
C GLY A 237 17.23 -7.84 4.91
N TRP A 238 16.67 -6.64 4.88
CA TRP A 238 15.83 -6.11 5.97
C TRP A 238 14.50 -6.89 6.14
N ARG A 239 14.09 -7.68 5.15
CA ARG A 239 12.89 -8.53 5.21
C ARG A 239 13.08 -9.80 6.04
N ASN A 240 14.25 -10.03 6.65
CA ASN A 240 14.51 -11.16 7.54
C ASN A 240 13.56 -11.23 8.75
N TRP A 241 12.81 -10.16 9.03
CA TRP A 241 11.75 -10.16 10.04
C TRP A 241 10.68 -11.23 9.75
N ALA A 242 10.44 -11.60 8.50
CA ALA A 242 9.48 -12.67 8.15
C ALA A 242 9.92 -14.05 8.68
N LEU A 243 11.21 -14.26 8.91
CA LEU A 243 11.73 -15.45 9.61
C LEU A 243 11.77 -15.24 11.13
N LEU A 244 12.14 -14.05 11.60
CA LEU A 244 12.44 -13.84 13.01
C LEU A 244 11.21 -13.51 13.86
N ASN A 245 10.25 -12.76 13.31
CA ASN A 245 9.16 -12.17 14.07
C ASN A 245 7.84 -12.99 14.14
N PRO A 246 7.66 -14.14 13.47
CA PRO A 246 6.47 -14.96 13.70
C PRO A 246 6.21 -15.30 15.17
N VAL A 247 7.28 -15.38 15.99
CA VAL A 247 7.17 -15.61 17.44
C VAL A 247 6.36 -14.51 18.12
N GLN A 248 6.51 -13.23 17.71
CA GLN A 248 5.70 -12.13 18.26
C GLN A 248 4.22 -12.34 17.96
N ASN A 249 3.90 -12.77 16.73
CA ASN A 249 2.52 -13.08 16.37
C ASN A 249 1.93 -14.21 17.21
N LEU A 250 2.73 -15.25 17.47
CA LEU A 250 2.34 -16.36 18.36
C LEU A 250 2.12 -15.90 19.80
N LEU A 251 2.75 -14.81 20.22
CA LEU A 251 2.59 -14.16 21.52
C LEU A 251 1.50 -13.06 21.51
N GLY A 252 0.73 -12.90 20.43
CA GLY A 252 -0.36 -11.94 20.34
C GLY A 252 0.08 -10.51 19.98
N ALA A 253 1.32 -10.31 19.55
CA ALA A 253 1.82 -9.02 19.05
C ALA A 253 2.02 -9.05 17.54
N GLY A 254 2.22 -7.87 16.95
CA GLY A 254 2.58 -7.75 15.54
C GLY A 254 4.08 -7.71 15.31
N ASN A 255 4.48 -7.26 14.11
CA ASN A 255 5.87 -7.09 13.76
C ASN A 255 6.44 -5.79 14.39
N ASP A 256 6.90 -5.85 15.63
CA ASP A 256 7.45 -4.72 16.39
C ASP A 256 8.99 -4.68 16.41
N GLY A 257 9.64 -5.33 15.47
CA GLY A 257 11.11 -5.40 15.38
C GLY A 257 11.71 -6.49 16.26
N ALA A 258 12.89 -6.24 16.82
CA ALA A 258 13.65 -7.24 17.58
C ALA A 258 13.20 -7.40 19.05
N ILE A 259 12.31 -6.54 19.52
CA ILE A 259 11.92 -6.46 20.93
C ILE A 259 10.41 -6.70 21.03
N PHE A 260 10.01 -7.63 21.89
CA PHE A 260 8.62 -7.79 22.28
C PHE A 260 8.27 -6.76 23.34
N VAL A 261 7.15 -6.07 23.17
CA VAL A 261 6.57 -5.14 24.15
C VAL A 261 5.28 -5.76 24.65
N ASP A 262 5.22 -6.06 25.95
CA ASP A 262 4.00 -6.51 26.59
C ASP A 262 2.95 -5.41 26.56
N GLN A 263 1.76 -5.73 26.08
CA GLN A 263 0.72 -4.73 25.80
C GLN A 263 0.06 -4.16 27.07
N ASP A 264 0.14 -4.88 28.17
CA ASP A 264 -0.47 -4.49 29.46
C ASP A 264 0.51 -3.77 30.37
N THR A 265 1.76 -4.23 30.41
CA THR A 265 2.76 -3.77 31.37
C THR A 265 3.82 -2.84 30.76
N PHE A 266 3.94 -2.81 29.43
CA PHE A 266 5.01 -2.14 28.69
C PHE A 266 6.42 -2.69 29.00
N GLU A 267 6.50 -3.85 29.65
CA GLU A 267 7.78 -4.53 29.83
C GLU A 267 8.31 -5.00 28.46
N THR A 268 9.61 -4.80 28.28
CA THR A 268 10.29 -5.19 27.04
C THR A 268 11.13 -6.43 27.25
N SER A 269 11.20 -7.30 26.24
CA SER A 269 12.01 -8.51 26.25
C SER A 269 12.55 -8.86 24.88
N PHE A 270 13.68 -9.58 24.86
CA PHE A 270 14.18 -10.18 23.62
C PHE A 270 13.49 -11.54 23.42
N PHE A 271 12.45 -11.55 22.61
CA PHE A 271 11.67 -12.77 22.35
C PHE A 271 12.51 -13.88 21.65
N GLN A 272 13.56 -13.51 20.88
CA GLN A 272 14.40 -14.46 20.14
C GLN A 272 15.14 -15.46 21.03
N ILE A 273 15.26 -15.20 22.33
CA ILE A 273 15.89 -16.10 23.29
C ILE A 273 14.88 -16.74 24.25
N SER A 274 13.57 -16.59 23.98
CA SER A 274 12.50 -17.20 24.77
C SER A 274 12.32 -18.71 24.48
N ASP A 275 11.61 -19.39 25.35
CA ASP A 275 11.18 -20.77 25.12
C ASP A 275 10.22 -20.86 23.92
N ASP A 276 9.37 -19.84 23.71
CA ASP A 276 8.46 -19.75 22.57
C ASP A 276 9.23 -19.68 21.24
N ALA A 277 10.32 -18.90 21.19
CA ALA A 277 11.19 -18.86 20.02
C ALA A 277 11.86 -20.20 19.76
N TYR A 278 12.34 -20.87 20.82
CA TYR A 278 12.93 -22.21 20.71
C TYR A 278 11.92 -23.21 20.13
N ASP A 279 10.70 -23.23 20.62
CA ASP A 279 9.65 -24.12 20.16
C ASP A 279 9.26 -23.83 18.70
N PHE A 280 9.14 -22.57 18.32
CA PHE A 280 8.86 -22.16 16.94
C PHE A 280 9.99 -22.60 15.99
N TYR A 281 11.25 -22.29 16.30
CA TYR A 281 12.36 -22.67 15.41
C TYR A 281 12.61 -24.17 15.40
N LYS A 282 12.31 -24.87 16.48
CA LYS A 282 12.32 -26.35 16.51
C LYS A 282 11.26 -26.90 15.56
N LYS A 283 10.04 -26.36 15.59
CA LYS A 283 8.96 -26.75 14.65
C LYS A 283 9.38 -26.48 13.20
N LEU A 284 9.91 -25.30 12.90
CA LEU A 284 10.41 -24.99 11.54
C LEU A 284 11.52 -25.95 11.10
N ASN A 285 12.42 -26.33 12.01
CA ASN A 285 13.48 -27.30 11.70
C ASN A 285 12.92 -28.71 11.41
N GLU A 286 11.89 -29.14 12.14
CA GLU A 286 11.18 -30.39 11.88
C GLU A 286 10.53 -30.35 10.48
N GLU A 287 9.85 -29.25 10.14
CA GLU A 287 9.18 -29.07 8.85
C GLU A 287 10.17 -28.88 7.67
N TYR A 288 11.34 -28.32 7.93
CA TYR A 288 12.43 -28.29 6.96
C TYR A 288 12.93 -29.70 6.63
N HIS A 289 13.14 -30.53 7.63
CA HIS A 289 13.61 -31.92 7.47
C HIS A 289 12.53 -32.84 6.88
N SER A 290 11.26 -32.55 7.11
CA SER A 290 10.13 -33.25 6.46
C SER A 290 9.97 -32.88 4.98
N GLY A 291 10.55 -31.75 4.55
CA GLY A 291 10.45 -31.22 3.19
C GLY A 291 9.22 -30.33 2.95
N VAL A 292 8.56 -29.87 4.02
CA VAL A 292 7.45 -28.91 3.98
C VAL A 292 7.98 -27.51 3.75
N VAL A 293 9.02 -27.09 4.50
CA VAL A 293 9.69 -25.79 4.30
C VAL A 293 10.59 -25.85 3.08
N ASP A 294 10.55 -24.80 2.27
CA ASP A 294 11.37 -24.68 1.08
C ASP A 294 12.87 -24.69 1.42
N PRO A 295 13.68 -25.56 0.79
CA PRO A 295 15.12 -25.63 1.05
C PRO A 295 15.88 -24.35 0.63
N ASP A 296 15.33 -23.54 -0.29
CA ASP A 296 15.97 -22.32 -0.78
C ASP A 296 15.76 -21.10 0.15
N THR A 297 15.01 -21.26 1.24
CA THR A 297 14.64 -20.20 2.20
C THR A 297 15.77 -19.25 2.58
N PHE A 298 17.00 -19.78 2.78
CA PHE A 298 18.15 -18.98 3.20
C PHE A 298 19.04 -18.48 2.05
N THR A 299 18.65 -18.72 0.80
CA THR A 299 19.45 -18.38 -0.38
C THR A 299 18.68 -17.59 -1.42
N GLN A 300 17.36 -17.56 -1.33
CA GLN A 300 16.52 -16.80 -2.23
C GLN A 300 16.49 -15.31 -1.88
N ASP A 301 16.39 -14.48 -2.89
CA ASP A 301 16.09 -13.06 -2.77
C ASP A 301 14.57 -12.78 -2.82
N TYR A 302 14.21 -11.51 -2.62
CA TYR A 302 12.80 -11.08 -2.65
C TYR A 302 12.10 -11.38 -3.98
N ASP A 303 12.78 -11.14 -5.11
CA ASP A 303 12.19 -11.37 -6.43
C ASP A 303 11.90 -12.85 -6.67
N GLN A 304 12.79 -13.75 -6.22
CA GLN A 304 12.60 -15.19 -6.28
C GLN A 304 11.44 -15.64 -5.38
N TYR A 305 11.33 -15.07 -4.18
CA TYR A 305 10.20 -15.32 -3.28
C TYR A 305 8.87 -14.95 -3.94
N ILE A 306 8.73 -13.73 -4.46
CA ILE A 306 7.53 -13.28 -5.16
C ILE A 306 7.23 -14.15 -6.40
N ALA A 307 8.26 -14.51 -7.17
CA ALA A 307 8.09 -15.39 -8.33
C ALA A 307 7.52 -16.77 -7.94
N LYS A 308 7.95 -17.36 -6.81
CA LYS A 308 7.39 -18.61 -6.31
C LYS A 308 5.92 -18.46 -5.91
N LEU A 309 5.56 -17.42 -5.16
CA LEU A 309 4.17 -17.16 -4.77
C LEU A 309 3.24 -17.02 -5.99
N THR A 310 3.70 -16.37 -7.06
CA THR A 310 2.89 -16.16 -8.29
C THR A 310 2.60 -17.44 -9.05
N THR A 311 3.34 -18.53 -8.80
CA THR A 311 3.04 -19.83 -9.41
C THR A 311 1.71 -20.42 -8.91
N GLY A 312 1.30 -20.07 -7.69
CA GLY A 312 0.17 -20.67 -6.99
C GLY A 312 0.47 -22.07 -6.42
N THR A 313 1.75 -22.44 -6.29
CA THR A 313 2.19 -23.76 -5.78
C THR A 313 2.70 -23.73 -4.35
N VAL A 314 2.85 -22.53 -3.77
CA VAL A 314 3.17 -22.31 -2.35
C VAL A 314 1.88 -22.39 -1.53
N LEU A 315 1.86 -23.17 -0.47
CA LEU A 315 0.66 -23.39 0.34
C LEU A 315 0.54 -22.44 1.52
N GLY A 316 1.65 -22.03 2.12
CA GLY A 316 1.65 -21.14 3.26
C GLY A 316 2.98 -20.41 3.47
N PHE A 317 2.91 -19.33 4.24
CA PHE A 317 4.06 -18.50 4.64
C PHE A 317 3.65 -17.57 5.78
N TYR A 318 4.64 -16.92 6.43
CA TYR A 318 4.38 -15.80 7.33
C TYR A 318 4.87 -14.50 6.67
N ASP A 319 4.00 -13.49 6.58
CA ASP A 319 4.35 -12.22 5.93
C ASP A 319 3.37 -11.11 6.32
N GLN A 320 3.58 -9.92 5.75
CA GLN A 320 2.63 -8.80 5.74
C GLN A 320 2.05 -8.61 4.34
N ASN A 321 0.76 -8.29 4.27
CA ASN A 321 0.01 -8.20 3.02
C ASN A 321 0.64 -7.24 2.00
N TRP A 322 1.18 -6.11 2.42
CA TRP A 322 1.87 -5.15 1.54
C TRP A 322 3.10 -5.75 0.85
N ASN A 323 3.81 -6.70 1.49
CA ASN A 323 5.05 -7.27 0.97
C ASN A 323 4.83 -8.26 -0.17
N PHE A 324 3.71 -9.00 -0.19
CA PHE A 324 3.39 -9.98 -1.22
C PHE A 324 2.16 -9.62 -2.08
N SER A 325 1.60 -8.41 -1.94
CA SER A 325 0.40 -7.96 -2.67
C SER A 325 0.52 -8.09 -4.19
N SER A 326 1.72 -7.90 -4.74
CA SER A 326 1.98 -8.09 -6.17
C SER A 326 1.72 -9.53 -6.64
N ALA A 327 2.09 -10.53 -5.84
CA ALA A 327 1.79 -11.93 -6.14
C ALA A 327 0.30 -12.22 -6.07
N MET A 328 -0.41 -11.67 -5.06
CA MET A 328 -1.87 -11.77 -4.95
C MET A 328 -2.57 -11.22 -6.18
N ASN A 329 -2.16 -10.02 -6.62
CA ASN A 329 -2.73 -9.38 -7.79
C ASN A 329 -2.52 -10.19 -9.08
N LEU A 330 -1.34 -10.78 -9.26
CA LEU A 330 -1.06 -11.64 -10.42
C LEU A 330 -1.90 -12.92 -10.39
N LEU A 331 -2.06 -13.57 -9.24
CA LEU A 331 -2.94 -14.73 -9.11
C LEU A 331 -4.41 -14.38 -9.44
N LYS A 332 -4.91 -13.24 -8.96
CA LYS A 332 -6.26 -12.75 -9.29
C LYS A 332 -6.39 -12.44 -10.80
N ALA A 333 -5.41 -11.78 -11.40
CA ALA A 333 -5.40 -11.47 -12.82
C ALA A 333 -5.39 -12.74 -13.72
N ASP A 334 -4.73 -13.81 -13.25
CA ASP A 334 -4.73 -15.13 -13.91
C ASP A 334 -6.02 -15.95 -13.63
N GLY A 335 -6.96 -15.42 -12.84
CA GLY A 335 -8.19 -16.12 -12.45
C GLY A 335 -7.97 -17.26 -11.46
N LYS A 336 -6.80 -17.32 -10.81
CA LYS A 336 -6.43 -18.34 -9.82
C LYS A 336 -6.86 -17.93 -8.41
N TYR A 337 -8.13 -17.60 -8.22
CA TYR A 337 -8.66 -17.11 -6.94
C TYR A 337 -8.51 -18.13 -5.80
N ASP A 338 -8.61 -19.41 -6.10
CA ASP A 338 -8.39 -20.52 -5.15
C ASP A 338 -6.92 -20.60 -4.68
N ARG A 339 -5.99 -20.03 -5.45
CA ARG A 339 -4.57 -19.97 -5.12
C ARG A 339 -4.16 -18.71 -4.37
N THR A 340 -5.09 -17.78 -4.12
CA THR A 340 -4.85 -16.63 -3.26
C THR A 340 -4.81 -17.04 -1.79
N TYR A 341 -4.32 -16.14 -0.94
CA TYR A 341 -4.01 -16.46 0.45
C TYR A 341 -4.91 -15.68 1.41
N VAL A 342 -5.10 -16.23 2.61
CA VAL A 342 -5.78 -15.61 3.74
C VAL A 342 -4.96 -15.83 5.00
N ALA A 343 -4.89 -14.81 5.88
CA ALA A 343 -4.25 -14.94 7.17
C ALA A 343 -5.14 -15.73 8.14
N LEU A 344 -4.52 -16.55 8.99
CA LEU A 344 -5.18 -17.33 10.03
C LEU A 344 -4.80 -16.84 11.43
N PRO A 345 -5.70 -17.00 12.42
CA PRO A 345 -5.50 -16.58 13.80
C PRO A 345 -4.61 -17.56 14.58
N ILE A 346 -3.36 -17.72 14.13
CA ILE A 346 -2.41 -18.67 14.71
C ILE A 346 -1.67 -18.04 15.87
N THR A 347 -1.88 -18.54 17.08
CA THR A 347 -1.22 -18.11 18.32
C THR A 347 -0.84 -19.29 19.20
N ASN A 348 -0.02 -19.03 20.22
CA ASN A 348 0.22 -20.00 21.27
C ASN A 348 -1.03 -20.24 22.13
N PRO A 349 -1.20 -21.44 22.73
CA PRO A 349 -2.35 -21.75 23.56
C PRO A 349 -2.54 -20.72 24.68
N GLY A 350 -3.75 -20.14 24.75
CA GLY A 350 -4.12 -19.15 25.77
C GLY A 350 -3.78 -17.70 25.42
N VAL A 351 -3.14 -17.46 24.30
CA VAL A 351 -2.90 -16.11 23.74
C VAL A 351 -4.13 -15.70 22.93
N LYS A 352 -4.51 -14.40 23.03
CA LYS A 352 -5.60 -13.84 22.24
C LYS A 352 -5.21 -13.80 20.75
N ASP A 353 -6.08 -14.29 19.90
CA ASP A 353 -5.90 -14.40 18.45
C ASP A 353 -6.46 -13.21 17.67
N GLY A 354 -6.69 -12.07 18.30
CA GLY A 354 -7.20 -10.87 17.65
C GLY A 354 -6.21 -10.28 16.63
N TYR A 355 -6.74 -9.62 15.59
CA TYR A 355 -5.89 -8.80 14.74
C TYR A 355 -5.45 -7.51 15.45
N LEU A 356 -4.32 -6.95 15.02
CA LEU A 356 -3.82 -5.72 15.60
C LEU A 356 -4.55 -4.51 15.00
N ASP A 357 -5.11 -3.66 15.86
CA ASP A 357 -5.58 -2.34 15.48
C ASP A 357 -4.37 -1.40 15.33
N GLN A 358 -4.11 -1.00 14.09
CA GLN A 358 -3.02 -0.05 13.77
C GLN A 358 -3.39 1.41 13.99
N SER A 359 -4.61 1.70 14.47
CA SER A 359 -5.09 3.07 14.68
C SER A 359 -4.26 3.87 15.69
N ASN A 360 -3.54 3.20 16.57
CA ASN A 360 -2.76 3.80 17.65
C ASN A 360 -1.24 3.84 17.39
N GLY A 361 -0.81 3.63 16.13
CA GLY A 361 0.60 3.81 15.77
C GLY A 361 1.04 5.26 15.99
N ILE A 362 2.20 5.47 16.60
CA ILE A 362 2.82 6.78 16.75
C ILE A 362 3.72 7.04 15.56
N PRO A 363 3.60 8.20 14.89
CA PRO A 363 4.54 8.60 13.85
C PRO A 363 5.98 8.66 14.39
N THR A 364 6.95 8.27 13.58
CA THR A 364 8.35 8.15 14.00
C THR A 364 9.18 9.39 13.71
N GLY A 365 8.68 10.28 12.86
CA GLY A 365 9.43 11.42 12.34
C GLY A 365 10.54 11.06 11.34
N THR A 366 10.66 9.77 10.98
CA THR A 366 11.66 9.28 10.01
C THR A 366 11.01 8.76 8.72
N ASN A 367 9.82 8.19 8.79
CA ASN A 367 9.10 7.63 7.64
C ASN A 367 8.31 8.68 6.85
N GLY A 368 8.98 9.78 6.52
CA GLY A 368 8.40 10.90 5.83
C GLY A 368 9.34 11.49 4.78
N ILE A 369 8.83 12.50 4.09
CA ILE A 369 9.61 13.27 3.13
C ILE A 369 10.19 14.52 3.81
N GLY A 370 11.52 14.65 3.77
CA GLY A 370 12.24 15.83 4.24
C GLY A 370 12.66 16.74 3.08
N ILE A 371 12.54 18.05 3.26
CA ILE A 371 13.03 19.05 2.30
C ILE A 371 14.47 19.37 2.64
N THR A 372 15.36 19.33 1.64
CA THR A 372 16.78 19.53 1.88
C THR A 372 17.18 21.00 1.89
N ILE A 373 18.36 21.28 2.46
CA ILE A 373 18.96 22.62 2.43
C ILE A 373 19.33 23.08 1.02
N ASN A 374 19.37 22.18 0.04
CA ASN A 374 19.68 22.49 -1.36
C ASN A 374 18.41 22.77 -2.19
N CYS A 375 17.23 22.59 -1.63
CA CYS A 375 15.97 22.87 -2.34
C CYS A 375 15.92 24.36 -2.74
N GLU A 376 15.76 24.61 -4.03
CA GLU A 376 15.82 25.99 -4.57
C GLU A 376 14.66 26.85 -4.09
N ASN A 377 13.47 26.28 -3.94
CA ASN A 377 12.26 26.99 -3.51
C ASN A 377 11.40 26.10 -2.58
N PRO A 378 11.77 25.96 -1.29
CA PRO A 378 11.04 25.13 -0.34
C PRO A 378 9.59 25.60 -0.11
N ASP A 379 9.31 26.92 -0.13
CA ASP A 379 7.96 27.46 0.00
C ASP A 379 7.04 26.96 -1.13
N ARG A 380 7.52 26.97 -2.37
CA ARG A 380 6.74 26.47 -3.51
C ARG A 380 6.46 24.96 -3.40
N LEU A 381 7.42 24.17 -2.89
CA LEU A 381 7.24 22.73 -2.69
C LEU A 381 6.23 22.45 -1.55
N LEU A 382 6.28 23.21 -0.46
CA LEU A 382 5.29 23.12 0.62
C LEU A 382 3.90 23.52 0.17
N ARG A 383 3.76 24.60 -0.62
CA ARG A 383 2.46 24.98 -1.22
C ARG A 383 1.93 23.90 -2.17
N PHE A 384 2.80 23.23 -2.89
CA PHE A 384 2.41 22.08 -3.72
C PHE A 384 1.89 20.91 -2.88
N PHE A 385 2.56 20.56 -1.79
CA PHE A 385 2.07 19.51 -0.90
C PHE A 385 0.78 19.91 -0.18
N ASP A 386 0.63 21.17 0.19
CA ASP A 386 -0.63 21.69 0.75
C ASP A 386 -1.78 21.62 -0.27
N TRP A 387 -1.51 21.98 -1.53
CA TRP A 387 -2.46 21.85 -2.62
C TRP A 387 -2.87 20.40 -2.88
N MET A 388 -1.91 19.47 -2.82
CA MET A 388 -2.19 18.04 -2.96
C MET A 388 -3.15 17.50 -1.89
N LEU A 389 -3.18 18.09 -0.70
CA LEU A 389 -4.05 17.68 0.41
C LEU A 389 -5.47 18.25 0.31
N GLN A 390 -5.80 19.07 -0.68
CA GLN A 390 -7.20 19.44 -0.94
C GLN A 390 -8.03 18.19 -1.23
N ARG A 391 -9.25 18.14 -0.71
CA ARG A 391 -10.15 16.98 -0.82
C ARG A 391 -10.31 16.51 -2.27
N GLU A 392 -10.56 17.43 -3.18
CA GLU A 392 -10.81 17.14 -4.59
C GLU A 392 -9.57 16.57 -5.28
N VAL A 393 -8.38 17.01 -4.86
CA VAL A 393 -7.11 16.49 -5.38
C VAL A 393 -6.84 15.10 -4.86
N GLN A 394 -7.06 14.88 -3.57
CA GLN A 394 -6.93 13.55 -2.97
C GLN A 394 -7.91 12.54 -3.59
N ASP A 395 -9.17 12.94 -3.77
CA ASP A 395 -10.17 12.12 -4.44
C ASP A 395 -9.73 11.78 -5.88
N TYR A 396 -9.23 12.76 -6.64
CA TYR A 396 -8.72 12.52 -7.98
C TYR A 396 -7.54 11.56 -8.02
N LEU A 397 -6.58 11.70 -7.12
CA LEU A 397 -5.39 10.84 -7.07
C LEU A 397 -5.70 9.42 -6.65
N GLN A 398 -6.64 9.22 -5.73
CA GLN A 398 -6.96 7.92 -5.15
C GLN A 398 -8.09 7.20 -5.89
N TRP A 399 -9.18 7.91 -6.21
CA TRP A 399 -10.36 7.35 -6.87
C TRP A 399 -10.36 7.56 -8.39
N GLY A 400 -9.80 8.67 -8.87
CA GLY A 400 -9.91 9.09 -10.27
C GLY A 400 -11.12 9.98 -10.53
N GLU A 401 -11.62 9.99 -11.77
CA GLU A 401 -12.71 10.85 -12.23
C GLU A 401 -14.09 10.18 -12.03
N GLU A 402 -15.05 10.91 -11.43
CA GLU A 402 -16.43 10.47 -11.29
C GLU A 402 -17.07 10.15 -12.65
N GLY A 403 -17.79 9.03 -12.72
CA GLY A 403 -18.44 8.57 -13.96
C GLY A 403 -17.50 7.89 -14.96
N THR A 404 -16.18 8.02 -14.81
CA THR A 404 -15.16 7.37 -15.64
C THR A 404 -14.43 6.27 -14.87
N ASP A 405 -13.85 6.63 -13.73
CA ASP A 405 -13.05 5.72 -12.89
C ASP A 405 -13.89 5.13 -11.75
N TRP A 406 -14.86 5.89 -11.24
CA TRP A 406 -15.72 5.47 -10.14
C TRP A 406 -17.14 6.05 -10.26
N VAL A 407 -18.07 5.40 -9.59
CA VAL A 407 -19.49 5.81 -9.49
C VAL A 407 -19.96 5.68 -8.03
N TYR A 408 -21.04 6.35 -7.68
CA TYR A 408 -21.72 6.07 -6.42
C TYR A 408 -22.41 4.71 -6.45
N ASN A 409 -22.47 4.03 -5.29
CA ASN A 409 -23.32 2.87 -5.12
C ASN A 409 -24.81 3.24 -5.28
N GLU A 410 -25.71 2.24 -5.29
CA GLU A 410 -27.14 2.44 -5.58
C GLU A 410 -27.84 3.44 -4.65
N ASP A 411 -27.45 3.51 -3.38
CA ASP A 411 -28.04 4.41 -2.38
C ASP A 411 -27.31 5.77 -2.25
N GLY A 412 -26.21 5.95 -2.96
CA GLY A 412 -25.43 7.19 -2.99
C GLY A 412 -24.57 7.43 -1.73
N THR A 413 -24.40 6.41 -0.87
CA THR A 413 -23.68 6.53 0.40
C THR A 413 -22.21 6.11 0.31
N GLY A 414 -21.82 5.39 -0.74
CA GLY A 414 -20.47 4.88 -0.97
C GLY A 414 -20.02 5.05 -2.42
N ARG A 415 -18.74 4.82 -2.67
CA ARG A 415 -18.11 4.87 -3.99
C ARG A 415 -17.68 3.48 -4.42
N LEU A 416 -17.82 3.19 -5.70
CA LEU A 416 -17.38 1.96 -6.35
C LEU A 416 -16.50 2.31 -7.55
N LEU A 417 -15.37 1.64 -7.69
CA LEU A 417 -14.59 1.72 -8.92
C LEU A 417 -15.36 1.08 -10.08
N THR A 418 -15.18 1.62 -11.28
CA THR A 418 -15.60 0.91 -12.50
C THR A 418 -14.77 -0.36 -12.69
N ASP A 419 -15.31 -1.33 -13.44
CA ASP A 419 -14.59 -2.59 -13.70
C ASP A 419 -13.24 -2.35 -14.41
N GLU A 420 -13.19 -1.38 -15.30
CA GLU A 420 -11.99 -0.97 -16.01
C GLU A 420 -10.95 -0.39 -15.03
N ARG A 421 -11.37 0.49 -14.11
CA ARG A 421 -10.46 1.07 -13.12
C ARG A 421 -9.99 0.03 -12.10
N ARG A 422 -10.86 -0.87 -11.68
CA ARG A 422 -10.53 -1.97 -10.78
C ARG A 422 -9.49 -2.90 -11.42
N ALA A 423 -9.64 -3.24 -12.71
CA ALA A 423 -8.65 -4.03 -13.44
C ALA A 423 -7.28 -3.33 -13.52
N ILE A 424 -7.25 -2.00 -13.69
CA ILE A 424 -6.01 -1.22 -13.64
C ILE A 424 -5.34 -1.33 -12.27
N ASN A 425 -6.10 -1.27 -11.18
CA ASN A 425 -5.55 -1.36 -9.82
C ASN A 425 -4.90 -2.71 -9.50
N TYR A 426 -5.31 -3.80 -10.15
CA TYR A 426 -4.70 -5.12 -9.99
C TYR A 426 -3.46 -5.34 -10.87
N ASP A 427 -3.26 -4.52 -11.91
CA ASP A 427 -2.06 -4.59 -12.74
C ASP A 427 -1.08 -3.49 -12.32
N THR A 428 0.02 -3.89 -11.68
CA THR A 428 1.02 -2.96 -11.16
C THR A 428 1.61 -2.04 -12.22
N ALA A 429 1.81 -2.53 -13.45
CA ALA A 429 2.35 -1.75 -14.54
C ALA A 429 1.31 -0.76 -15.09
N LEU A 430 0.06 -1.22 -15.28
CA LEU A 430 -1.03 -0.34 -15.70
C LEU A 430 -1.35 0.71 -14.64
N LYS A 431 -1.39 0.33 -13.35
CA LYS A 431 -1.61 1.26 -12.25
C LYS A 431 -0.53 2.35 -12.26
N ARG A 432 0.74 1.97 -12.37
CA ARG A 432 1.83 2.93 -12.52
C ARG A 432 1.65 3.85 -13.72
N ASP A 433 1.43 3.28 -14.89
CA ASP A 433 1.46 4.03 -16.15
C ASP A 433 0.19 4.87 -16.38
N GLN A 434 -0.92 4.57 -15.73
CA GLN A 434 -2.18 5.31 -15.89
C GLN A 434 -2.54 6.22 -14.72
N THR A 435 -2.12 5.88 -13.50
CA THR A 435 -2.48 6.66 -12.30
C THR A 435 -1.32 7.45 -11.69
N GLY A 436 -0.10 7.19 -12.13
CA GLY A 436 1.11 7.77 -11.53
C GLY A 436 1.53 7.13 -10.21
N PHE A 437 0.83 6.05 -9.77
CA PHE A 437 1.28 5.25 -8.63
C PHE A 437 2.62 4.56 -8.96
N PRO A 438 3.63 4.45 -8.09
CA PRO A 438 3.60 4.75 -6.64
C PRO A 438 4.07 6.17 -6.28
N LEU A 439 4.25 7.09 -7.23
CA LEU A 439 4.82 8.42 -7.02
C LEU A 439 4.10 9.16 -5.88
N TRP A 440 2.76 9.12 -5.89
CA TRP A 440 1.93 9.80 -4.89
C TRP A 440 2.02 9.20 -3.49
N ASN A 441 2.55 7.98 -3.33
CA ASN A 441 2.77 7.38 -2.02
C ASN A 441 3.89 8.04 -1.21
N TYR A 442 4.78 8.77 -1.88
CA TYR A 442 5.86 9.52 -1.23
C TYR A 442 5.51 10.98 -0.96
N CYS A 443 4.25 11.35 -1.17
CA CYS A 443 3.72 12.67 -0.88
C CYS A 443 2.74 12.60 0.30
N PRO A 444 2.55 13.70 1.04
CA PRO A 444 1.49 13.80 2.05
C PRO A 444 0.14 13.43 1.46
N LYS A 445 -0.61 12.57 2.15
CA LYS A 445 -1.94 12.10 1.74
C LYS A 445 -2.83 11.79 2.93
N TRP A 446 -4.13 12.00 2.76
CA TRP A 446 -5.12 11.56 3.73
C TRP A 446 -5.35 10.05 3.63
N THR A 447 -5.55 9.42 4.78
CA THR A 447 -5.93 8.01 4.92
C THR A 447 -7.07 7.88 5.92
N GLY A 448 -7.82 6.78 5.86
CA GLY A 448 -8.96 6.55 6.73
C GLY A 448 -10.25 7.13 6.17
N LEU A 449 -11.01 7.81 7.00
CA LEU A 449 -12.30 8.40 6.63
C LEU A 449 -12.22 9.92 6.73
N TYR A 450 -12.82 10.62 5.77
CA TYR A 450 -12.97 12.07 5.85
C TYR A 450 -13.89 12.47 7.00
N THR A 451 -13.56 13.56 7.71
CA THR A 451 -14.33 14.03 8.87
C THR A 451 -15.69 14.59 8.51
N GLU A 452 -15.85 15.10 7.30
CA GLU A 452 -17.03 15.84 6.86
C GLU A 452 -18.23 14.92 6.61
N ASP A 453 -17.98 13.71 6.10
CA ASP A 453 -19.04 12.83 5.57
C ASP A 453 -18.78 11.33 5.78
N ASP A 454 -17.72 10.97 6.50
CA ASP A 454 -17.27 9.59 6.75
C ASP A 454 -16.96 8.78 5.48
N MET A 455 -16.73 9.47 4.36
CA MET A 455 -16.32 8.81 3.11
C MET A 455 -14.88 8.30 3.20
N PRO A 456 -14.58 7.10 2.69
CA PRO A 456 -13.21 6.59 2.63
C PRO A 456 -12.32 7.49 1.76
N CYS A 457 -11.10 7.79 2.25
CA CYS A 457 -10.13 8.56 1.49
C CYS A 457 -9.69 7.84 0.22
N GLY A 458 -9.58 6.51 0.29
CA GLY A 458 -9.20 5.68 -0.86
C GLY A 458 -10.05 4.43 -1.03
N PRO A 459 -9.98 3.79 -2.21
CA PRO A 459 -10.71 2.54 -2.49
C PRO A 459 -10.37 1.40 -1.54
N ASP A 460 -9.11 1.33 -1.09
CA ASP A 460 -8.62 0.28 -0.20
C ASP A 460 -9.24 0.38 1.21
N GLU A 461 -9.88 1.50 1.54
CA GLU A 461 -10.54 1.77 2.82
C GLU A 461 -12.07 1.67 2.73
N SER A 462 -12.60 1.38 1.53
CA SER A 462 -14.03 1.30 1.25
C SER A 462 -14.56 -0.13 1.41
N ALA A 463 -15.53 -0.30 2.32
CA ALA A 463 -16.25 -1.57 2.49
C ALA A 463 -17.02 -1.98 1.23
N ASP A 464 -17.62 -1.01 0.54
CA ASP A 464 -18.40 -1.25 -0.68
C ASP A 464 -17.49 -1.71 -1.82
N GLU A 465 -16.33 -1.04 -1.99
CA GLU A 465 -15.36 -1.42 -3.01
C GLU A 465 -14.71 -2.78 -2.68
N TYR A 466 -14.37 -3.03 -1.41
CA TYR A 466 -13.85 -4.34 -1.00
C TYR A 466 -14.81 -5.47 -1.39
N MET A 467 -16.10 -5.32 -1.11
CA MET A 467 -17.09 -6.32 -1.46
C MET A 467 -17.31 -6.45 -2.96
N ALA A 468 -17.31 -5.33 -3.69
CA ALA A 468 -17.45 -5.32 -5.15
C ALA A 468 -16.24 -5.95 -5.88
N ALA A 469 -15.07 -5.90 -5.26
CA ALA A 469 -13.85 -6.49 -5.79
C ALA A 469 -13.73 -8.00 -5.56
N GLN A 470 -14.61 -8.60 -4.74
CA GLN A 470 -14.58 -10.05 -4.48
C GLN A 470 -15.05 -10.84 -5.69
N SER A 471 -14.28 -11.85 -6.09
CA SER A 471 -14.73 -12.82 -7.09
C SER A 471 -15.84 -13.73 -6.54
N ASP A 472 -16.54 -14.43 -7.42
CA ASP A 472 -17.52 -15.45 -7.02
C ASP A 472 -16.90 -16.54 -6.11
N TYR A 473 -15.62 -16.87 -6.34
CA TYR A 473 -14.88 -17.79 -5.49
C TYR A 473 -14.65 -17.22 -4.10
N ASP A 474 -14.17 -15.95 -4.00
CA ASP A 474 -13.92 -15.30 -2.72
C ASP A 474 -15.20 -15.15 -1.90
N GLN A 475 -16.32 -14.77 -2.54
CA GLN A 475 -17.63 -14.71 -1.89
C GLN A 475 -18.05 -16.08 -1.34
N SER A 476 -17.94 -17.15 -2.15
CA SER A 476 -18.24 -18.52 -1.71
C SER A 476 -17.32 -19.00 -0.59
N PHE A 477 -16.06 -18.58 -0.61
CA PHE A 477 -15.10 -18.86 0.46
C PHE A 477 -15.53 -18.22 1.79
N LEU A 478 -15.86 -16.93 1.78
CA LEU A 478 -16.35 -16.19 2.95
C LEU A 478 -17.67 -16.76 3.48
N GLU A 479 -18.60 -17.10 2.59
CA GLU A 479 -19.87 -17.76 2.94
C GLU A 479 -19.65 -19.11 3.63
N SER A 480 -18.62 -19.88 3.22
CA SER A 480 -18.29 -21.17 3.81
C SER A 480 -17.85 -21.06 5.28
N TYR A 481 -17.29 -19.93 5.67
CA TYR A 481 -16.96 -19.57 7.05
C TYR A 481 -18.07 -18.79 7.77
N GLY A 482 -19.12 -18.33 7.04
CA GLY A 482 -20.19 -17.49 7.59
C GLY A 482 -19.75 -16.09 7.99
N ILE A 483 -18.71 -15.56 7.35
CA ILE A 483 -18.10 -14.26 7.62
C ILE A 483 -18.25 -13.31 6.41
N LYS A 484 -18.14 -12.02 6.66
CA LYS A 484 -18.16 -10.97 5.64
C LYS A 484 -16.75 -10.57 5.18
N TYR A 485 -15.80 -10.57 6.11
CA TYR A 485 -14.39 -10.21 5.86
C TYR A 485 -13.46 -11.26 6.47
N PRO A 486 -12.28 -11.53 5.87
CA PRO A 486 -11.29 -12.42 6.46
C PRO A 486 -10.85 -12.02 7.87
N ALA A 487 -10.86 -10.73 8.22
CA ALA A 487 -10.56 -10.28 9.57
C ALA A 487 -11.52 -10.86 10.63
N GLU A 488 -12.74 -11.25 10.26
CA GLU A 488 -13.72 -11.88 11.17
C GLU A 488 -13.36 -13.33 11.54
N MET A 489 -12.32 -13.93 10.92
CA MET A 489 -11.75 -15.20 11.37
C MET A 489 -11.00 -15.04 12.70
N PHE A 490 -10.62 -13.82 13.05
CA PHE A 490 -9.91 -13.47 14.27
C PHE A 490 -10.91 -13.02 15.34
N SER A 491 -10.47 -13.07 16.61
CA SER A 491 -11.18 -12.44 17.71
C SER A 491 -11.20 -10.90 17.56
N ASP A 492 -11.89 -10.21 18.47
CA ASP A 492 -11.90 -8.74 18.49
C ASP A 492 -10.48 -8.17 18.47
N PRO A 493 -10.28 -7.00 17.85
CA PRO A 493 -8.97 -6.41 17.69
C PRO A 493 -8.23 -6.22 19.02
N ILE A 494 -6.92 -6.41 18.97
CA ILE A 494 -6.00 -6.09 20.04
C ILE A 494 -5.63 -4.61 19.86
N ILE A 495 -6.17 -3.75 20.73
CA ILE A 495 -5.88 -2.32 20.73
C ILE A 495 -4.54 -2.11 21.42
N ARG A 496 -3.56 -1.60 20.67
CA ARG A 496 -2.27 -1.25 21.25
C ARG A 496 -2.36 0.05 22.04
N PRO A 497 -1.71 0.12 23.21
CA PRO A 497 -1.45 1.41 23.81
C PRO A 497 -0.50 2.23 22.92
N ALA A 498 -0.64 3.57 23.00
CA ALA A 498 0.25 4.46 22.25
C ALA A 498 1.68 4.36 22.83
N TYR A 499 2.60 3.83 22.05
CA TYR A 499 4.03 3.83 22.37
C TYR A 499 4.86 4.00 21.08
N TYR A 500 6.09 4.45 21.25
CA TYR A 500 6.99 4.61 20.12
C TYR A 500 7.30 3.26 19.49
N PRO A 501 7.15 3.10 18.16
CA PRO A 501 7.40 1.82 17.50
C PRO A 501 8.86 1.42 17.62
N VAL A 502 9.12 0.30 18.26
CA VAL A 502 10.50 -0.15 18.54
C VAL A 502 11.26 -0.49 17.27
N TRP A 503 10.56 -0.92 16.22
CA TRP A 503 11.18 -1.19 14.91
C TRP A 503 11.75 0.04 14.22
N ALA A 504 11.29 1.24 14.59
CA ALA A 504 11.79 2.51 14.05
C ALA A 504 12.97 3.07 14.86
N MET A 505 13.30 2.47 16.00
CA MET A 505 14.46 2.87 16.77
C MET A 505 15.73 2.35 16.11
N SER A 506 16.71 3.23 15.89
CA SER A 506 18.06 2.81 15.49
C SER A 506 18.68 1.98 16.62
N LEU A 507 19.02 0.74 16.33
CA LEU A 507 19.74 -0.14 17.25
C LEU A 507 21.26 0.03 17.00
N GLU A 508 21.78 1.25 17.10
CA GLU A 508 23.22 1.50 17.11
C GLU A 508 23.88 1.13 18.44
#